data_8ad6133ca65f49de6a6c271ee8012ef2
#
_entry.id   8ad6133ca65f49de6a6c271ee8012ef2
#
_cell.length_a   1.000
_cell.length_b   1.000
_cell.length_c   1.000
_cell.angle_alpha   90.00
_cell.angle_beta   90.00
_cell.angle_gamma   90.00
#
_symmetry.space_group_name_H-M   'P 1'
#
loop_
_entity.id
_entity.type
_entity.pdbx_description
1 polymer ?
#
loop_
_entity_poly.entity_id
_entity_poly.type
_entity_poly.pdbx_seq_one_letter_code
_entity_poly.pdbx_strand_id
1 'polypeptide(L)'
;MYPLLTNSEIESLSNILGATETGLTGREITRILQLCIIPDNNQGLTKRIRLFNSFAEKANSDQNSDCVYSFIKEAMMPARWLSNTQAEQKMRIQINEVLALKGLQLNDSNEFINIEIATTVSEAKQRPRFAAASEAEPAQKNTWA
;
A
#
# COMPACT_ATOMS: atom_id res chain seq x y z
N MET A 1 -1.81 6.99 13.73
CA MET A 1 -1.38 5.59 13.58
C MET A 1 -2.40 4.82 12.74
N TYR A 2 -1.91 4.00 11.84
CA TYR A 2 -2.75 3.26 10.92
C TYR A 2 -3.09 1.88 11.48
N PRO A 3 -4.18 1.25 10.99
CA PRO A 3 -4.55 -0.09 11.44
C PRO A 3 -3.44 -1.11 11.18
N LEU A 4 -3.32 -2.09 12.07
CA LEU A 4 -2.40 -3.20 11.86
C LEU A 4 -2.85 -4.04 10.67
N LEU A 5 -1.89 -4.42 9.83
CA LEU A 5 -2.16 -5.31 8.70
C LEU A 5 -1.87 -6.74 9.11
N THR A 6 -2.74 -7.65 8.70
CA THR A 6 -2.49 -9.08 8.89
C THR A 6 -1.42 -9.55 7.91
N ASN A 7 -0.85 -10.73 8.17
CA ASN A 7 0.13 -11.30 7.23
C ASN A 7 -0.48 -11.52 5.85
N SER A 8 -1.75 -11.91 5.78
CA SER A 8 -2.44 -12.09 4.49
C SER A 8 -2.56 -10.76 3.74
N GLU A 9 -2.84 -9.69 4.45
CA GLU A 9 -2.94 -8.36 3.84
C GLU A 9 -1.58 -7.87 3.38
N ILE A 10 -0.54 -8.09 4.18
CA ILE A 10 0.83 -7.75 3.78
C ILE A 10 1.23 -8.55 2.55
N GLU A 11 0.88 -9.83 2.50
CA GLU A 11 1.18 -10.67 1.34
C GLU A 11 0.47 -10.18 0.10
N SER A 12 -0.82 -9.82 0.20
CA SER A 12 -1.56 -9.28 -0.92
C SER A 12 -0.93 -8.00 -1.46
N LEU A 13 -0.55 -7.09 -0.57
CA LEU A 13 0.12 -5.86 -0.97
C LEU A 13 1.47 -6.15 -1.62
N SER A 14 2.23 -7.10 -1.08
CA SER A 14 3.52 -7.49 -1.65
C SER A 14 3.35 -8.07 -3.05
N ASN A 15 2.29 -8.85 -3.27
CA ASN A 15 2.01 -9.41 -4.58
C ASN A 15 1.63 -8.35 -5.60
N ILE A 16 0.92 -7.31 -5.17
CA ILE A 16 0.56 -6.20 -6.04
C ILE A 16 1.80 -5.38 -6.39
N LEU A 17 2.55 -4.96 -5.38
CA LEU A 17 3.71 -4.09 -5.56
C LEU A 17 4.86 -4.79 -6.27
N GLY A 18 5.01 -6.09 -6.05
CA GLY A 18 6.10 -6.88 -6.63
C GLY A 18 5.69 -7.74 -7.80
N ALA A 19 4.56 -7.48 -8.43
CA ALA A 19 4.11 -8.27 -9.58
C ALA A 19 5.15 -8.22 -10.70
N THR A 20 5.29 -9.35 -11.41
CA THR A 20 6.40 -9.52 -12.36
C THR A 20 6.39 -8.48 -13.47
N GLU A 21 5.23 -8.21 -14.06
CA GLU A 21 5.16 -7.31 -15.21
C GLU A 21 4.55 -5.96 -14.87
N THR A 22 3.64 -5.92 -13.90
CA THR A 22 2.88 -4.72 -13.58
C THR A 22 3.35 -4.05 -12.29
N GLY A 23 4.21 -4.69 -11.53
CA GLY A 23 4.69 -4.15 -10.27
C GLY A 23 5.93 -3.28 -10.44
N LEU A 24 6.49 -2.89 -9.30
CA LEU A 24 7.72 -2.12 -9.26
C LEU A 24 8.89 -2.96 -9.75
N THR A 25 9.91 -2.30 -10.30
CA THR A 25 11.15 -2.99 -10.66
C THR A 25 11.94 -3.29 -9.38
N GLY A 26 12.89 -4.23 -9.48
CA GLY A 26 13.76 -4.54 -8.35
C GLY A 26 14.54 -3.32 -7.88
N ARG A 27 14.97 -2.46 -8.81
CA ARG A 27 15.70 -1.22 -8.48
C ARG A 27 14.80 -0.25 -7.72
N GLU A 28 13.56 -0.10 -8.15
CA GLU A 28 12.61 0.75 -7.45
C GLU A 28 12.36 0.26 -6.04
N ILE A 29 12.20 -1.05 -5.88
CA ILE A 29 12.01 -1.66 -4.57
C ILE A 29 13.20 -1.35 -3.66
N THR A 30 14.42 -1.56 -4.16
CA THR A 30 15.62 -1.26 -3.39
C THR A 30 15.60 0.18 -2.89
N ARG A 31 15.31 1.11 -3.79
CA ARG A 31 15.34 2.53 -3.45
C ARG A 31 14.26 2.90 -2.44
N ILE A 32 13.05 2.38 -2.62
CA ILE A 32 11.94 2.72 -1.71
C ILE A 32 12.19 2.12 -0.33
N LEU A 33 12.69 0.89 -0.26
CA LEU A 33 13.03 0.29 1.03
C LEU A 33 14.06 1.16 1.77
N GLN A 34 15.05 1.68 1.04
CA GLN A 34 16.04 2.57 1.63
C GLN A 34 15.41 3.86 2.14
N LEU A 35 14.54 4.46 1.34
CA LEU A 35 13.87 5.71 1.72
C LEU A 35 13.01 5.54 2.97
N CYS A 36 12.39 4.39 3.11
CA CYS A 36 11.52 4.10 4.25
C CYS A 36 12.27 3.48 5.43
N ILE A 37 13.58 3.30 5.30
CA ILE A 37 14.44 2.73 6.35
C ILE A 37 13.94 1.34 6.74
N ILE A 38 13.65 0.53 5.73
CA ILE A 38 13.25 -0.86 5.90
C ILE A 38 14.43 -1.74 5.52
N PRO A 39 14.93 -2.59 6.44
CA PRO A 39 16.04 -3.49 6.10
C PRO A 39 15.68 -4.42 4.95
N ASP A 40 16.63 -4.60 4.03
CA ASP A 40 16.44 -5.40 2.83
C ASP A 40 17.45 -6.53 2.82
N ASN A 41 17.12 -7.60 3.54
CA ASN A 41 18.00 -8.75 3.69
C ASN A 41 17.68 -9.87 2.69
N ASN A 42 16.80 -9.58 1.71
CA ASN A 42 16.22 -10.61 0.84
C ASN A 42 16.44 -10.33 -0.64
N GLN A 43 17.55 -9.68 -0.99
CA GLN A 43 17.77 -9.21 -2.36
C GLN A 43 17.85 -10.33 -3.41
N GLY A 44 18.23 -11.53 -3.00
CA GLY A 44 18.31 -12.67 -3.91
C GLY A 44 16.99 -13.35 -4.21
N LEU A 45 15.90 -12.91 -3.57
CA LEU A 45 14.60 -13.54 -3.72
C LEU A 45 13.76 -12.80 -4.77
N THR A 46 12.66 -13.44 -5.20
CA THR A 46 11.72 -12.78 -6.11
C THR A 46 11.12 -11.55 -5.43
N LYS A 47 10.67 -10.61 -6.23
CA LYS A 47 10.16 -9.33 -5.72
C LYS A 47 9.06 -9.50 -4.67
N ARG A 48 8.13 -10.41 -4.92
CA ARG A 48 7.00 -10.62 -4.00
C ARG A 48 7.47 -11.14 -2.64
N ILE A 49 8.32 -12.15 -2.65
CA ILE A 49 8.84 -12.74 -1.42
C ILE A 49 9.72 -11.75 -0.70
N ARG A 50 10.57 -11.06 -1.45
CA ARG A 50 11.45 -10.03 -0.90
C ARG A 50 10.67 -8.95 -0.17
N LEU A 51 9.60 -8.44 -0.79
CA LEU A 51 8.76 -7.42 -0.17
C LEU A 51 8.04 -7.96 1.07
N PHE A 52 7.44 -9.14 0.95
CA PHE A 52 6.74 -9.72 2.09
C PHE A 52 7.66 -9.88 3.29
N ASN A 53 8.84 -10.45 3.07
CA ASN A 53 9.78 -10.67 4.16
C ASN A 53 10.24 -9.35 4.78
N SER A 54 10.55 -8.36 3.94
CA SER A 54 11.00 -7.05 4.44
C SER A 54 9.90 -6.37 5.26
N PHE A 55 8.67 -6.40 4.77
CA PHE A 55 7.54 -5.81 5.48
C PHE A 55 7.24 -6.55 6.78
N ALA A 56 7.18 -7.88 6.72
CA ALA A 56 6.81 -8.69 7.88
C ALA A 56 7.86 -8.55 8.99
N GLU A 57 9.13 -8.59 8.62
CA GLU A 57 10.22 -8.46 9.59
C GLU A 57 10.19 -7.08 10.26
N LYS A 58 10.05 -6.03 9.47
CA LYS A 58 10.02 -4.67 10.01
C LYS A 58 8.79 -4.43 10.86
N ALA A 59 7.62 -4.84 10.38
CA ALA A 59 6.37 -4.67 11.11
C ALA A 59 6.40 -5.43 12.44
N ASN A 60 6.96 -6.62 12.44
CA ASN A 60 7.09 -7.40 13.65
C ASN A 60 8.05 -6.74 14.65
N SER A 61 9.16 -6.22 14.15
CA SER A 61 10.13 -5.51 14.99
C SER A 61 9.53 -4.23 15.59
N ASP A 62 8.78 -3.48 14.79
CA ASP A 62 8.21 -2.21 15.20
C ASP A 62 6.90 -2.36 15.98
N GLN A 63 6.28 -3.53 15.93
CA GLN A 63 4.97 -3.79 16.54
C GLN A 63 3.89 -2.88 15.96
N ASN A 64 4.03 -2.49 14.69
CA ASN A 64 3.04 -1.77 13.91
C ASN A 64 3.31 -1.99 12.43
N SER A 65 2.38 -1.56 11.58
CA SER A 65 2.50 -1.75 10.13
C SER A 65 2.86 -0.46 9.39
N ASP A 66 3.36 0.53 10.09
CA ASP A 66 3.62 1.85 9.49
C ASP A 66 4.60 1.78 8.33
N CYS A 67 5.54 0.84 8.37
CA CYS A 67 6.51 0.68 7.27
C CYS A 67 5.83 0.35 5.95
N VAL A 68 4.76 -0.45 5.99
CA VAL A 68 4.03 -0.82 4.78
C VAL A 68 3.30 0.39 4.20
N TYR A 69 2.66 1.17 5.06
CA TYR A 69 1.97 2.38 4.61
C TYR A 69 2.95 3.40 4.05
N SER A 70 4.10 3.58 4.69
CA SER A 70 5.14 4.48 4.18
C SER A 70 5.64 4.03 2.82
N PHE A 71 5.86 2.71 2.65
CA PHE A 71 6.31 2.17 1.37
C PHE A 71 5.27 2.44 0.27
N ILE A 72 4.00 2.20 0.56
CA ILE A 72 2.92 2.43 -0.41
C ILE A 72 2.92 3.91 -0.83
N LYS A 73 3.03 4.80 0.11
CA LYS A 73 3.00 6.24 -0.17
C LYS A 73 4.17 6.65 -1.07
N GLU A 74 5.36 6.15 -0.79
CA GLU A 74 6.53 6.41 -1.63
C GLU A 74 6.39 5.76 -3.01
N ALA A 75 5.88 4.53 -3.06
CA ALA A 75 5.70 3.82 -4.32
C ALA A 75 4.73 4.55 -5.25
N MET A 76 3.74 5.24 -4.69
CA MET A 76 2.70 5.90 -5.47
C MET A 76 2.95 7.40 -5.67
N MET A 77 4.16 7.87 -5.41
CA MET A 77 4.51 9.27 -5.69
C MET A 77 4.34 9.59 -7.17
N PRO A 78 3.66 10.70 -7.50
CA PRO A 78 3.28 11.01 -8.89
C PRO A 78 4.43 11.01 -9.88
N ALA A 79 5.59 11.53 -9.49
CA ALA A 79 6.72 11.62 -10.40
C ALA A 79 7.16 10.26 -10.94
N ARG A 80 6.92 9.20 -10.19
CA ARG A 80 7.31 7.85 -10.58
C ARG A 80 6.46 7.32 -11.74
N TRP A 81 5.25 7.87 -11.91
CA TRP A 81 4.25 7.32 -12.83
C TRP A 81 3.89 8.24 -14.00
N LEU A 82 4.60 9.35 -14.18
CA LEU A 82 4.26 10.32 -15.22
C LEU A 82 4.22 9.71 -16.61
N SER A 83 5.07 8.72 -16.88
CA SER A 83 5.12 8.09 -18.21
C SER A 83 4.15 6.93 -18.37
N ASN A 84 3.41 6.55 -17.31
CA ASN A 84 2.50 5.41 -17.38
C ASN A 84 1.34 5.57 -16.40
N THR A 85 0.41 6.45 -16.76
CA THR A 85 -0.72 6.78 -15.90
C THR A 85 -1.70 5.61 -15.73
N GLN A 86 -1.84 4.76 -16.75
CA GLN A 86 -2.73 3.61 -16.65
C GLN A 86 -2.23 2.58 -15.64
N ALA A 87 -0.92 2.34 -15.63
CA ALA A 87 -0.34 1.43 -14.66
C ALA A 87 -0.48 1.97 -13.24
N GLU A 88 -0.34 3.28 -13.08
CA GLU A 88 -0.52 3.94 -11.79
C GLU A 88 -1.95 3.74 -11.27
N GLN A 89 -2.93 4.00 -12.10
CA GLN A 89 -4.33 3.84 -11.72
C GLN A 89 -4.65 2.40 -11.35
N LYS A 90 -4.16 1.46 -12.14
CA LYS A 90 -4.40 0.05 -11.86
C LYS A 90 -3.80 -0.37 -10.53
N MET A 91 -2.56 0.04 -10.28
CA MET A 91 -1.91 -0.30 -9.01
C MET A 91 -2.62 0.35 -7.83
N ARG A 92 -3.02 1.61 -7.96
CA ARG A 92 -3.76 2.31 -6.91
C ARG A 92 -5.07 1.60 -6.59
N ILE A 93 -5.80 1.18 -7.61
CA ILE A 93 -7.05 0.45 -7.41
C ILE A 93 -6.79 -0.86 -6.64
N GLN A 94 -5.78 -1.62 -7.05
CA GLN A 94 -5.48 -2.89 -6.40
C GLN A 94 -5.06 -2.70 -4.94
N ILE A 95 -4.22 -1.70 -4.68
CA ILE A 95 -3.80 -1.38 -3.31
C ILE A 95 -5.03 -1.01 -2.48
N ASN A 96 -5.92 -0.20 -3.03
CA ASN A 96 -7.09 0.25 -2.31
C ASN A 96 -8.10 -0.86 -2.06
N GLU A 97 -8.10 -1.91 -2.85
CA GLU A 97 -8.92 -3.08 -2.54
C GLU A 97 -8.50 -3.72 -1.22
N VAL A 98 -7.20 -3.81 -0.98
CA VAL A 98 -6.70 -4.34 0.29
C VAL A 98 -6.95 -3.35 1.43
N LEU A 99 -6.65 -2.07 1.20
CA LEU A 99 -6.82 -1.04 2.23
C LEU A 99 -8.27 -0.88 2.65
N ALA A 100 -9.22 -1.14 1.75
CA ALA A 100 -10.64 -1.07 2.08
C ALA A 100 -11.01 -2.01 3.22
N LEU A 101 -10.32 -3.15 3.34
CA LEU A 101 -10.54 -4.08 4.45
C LEU A 101 -10.13 -3.48 5.79
N LYS A 102 -9.35 -2.42 5.76
CA LYS A 102 -8.93 -1.68 6.96
C LYS A 102 -9.66 -0.36 7.11
N GLY A 103 -10.64 -0.07 6.25
CA GLY A 103 -11.34 1.20 6.28
C GLY A 103 -10.50 2.37 5.81
N LEU A 104 -9.54 2.12 4.93
CA LEU A 104 -8.65 3.16 4.40
C LEU A 104 -8.65 3.16 2.89
N GLN A 105 -8.31 4.31 2.33
CA GLN A 105 -8.07 4.46 0.90
C GLN A 105 -6.93 5.47 0.69
N LEU A 106 -6.08 5.19 -0.28
CA LEU A 106 -5.08 6.16 -0.74
C LEU A 106 -5.71 6.96 -1.88
N ASN A 107 -5.95 8.25 -1.65
CA ASN A 107 -6.65 9.09 -2.64
C ASN A 107 -5.68 9.60 -3.71
N ASP A 108 -6.21 10.36 -4.67
CA ASP A 108 -5.41 10.86 -5.80
C ASP A 108 -4.35 11.88 -5.36
N SER A 109 -4.54 12.49 -4.20
CA SER A 109 -3.53 13.39 -3.63
C SER A 109 -2.48 12.63 -2.80
N ASN A 110 -2.49 11.32 -2.88
CA ASN A 110 -1.52 10.45 -2.20
C ASN A 110 -1.61 10.55 -0.68
N GLU A 111 -2.83 10.72 -0.18
CA GLU A 111 -3.12 10.75 1.24
C GLU A 111 -4.01 9.58 1.62
N PHE A 112 -3.76 8.99 2.79
CA PHE A 112 -4.66 7.97 3.33
C PHE A 112 -5.87 8.65 3.96
N ILE A 113 -7.05 8.22 3.55
CA ILE A 113 -8.32 8.75 4.08
C ILE A 113 -9.15 7.61 4.65
N ASN A 114 -10.06 7.94 5.56
CA ASN A 114 -10.97 6.94 6.13
C ASN A 114 -12.16 6.73 5.22
N ILE A 115 -12.53 5.48 5.04
CA ILE A 115 -13.72 5.09 4.29
C ILE A 115 -14.47 4.05 5.11
N GLU A 116 -15.69 3.71 4.69
CA GLU A 116 -16.43 2.64 5.33
C GLU A 116 -15.69 1.33 5.11
N ILE A 117 -15.47 0.59 6.20
CA ILE A 117 -14.71 -0.65 6.15
C ILE A 117 -15.43 -1.70 5.30
N ALA A 118 -14.68 -2.40 4.45
CA ALA A 118 -15.19 -3.52 3.68
C ALA A 118 -14.96 -4.81 4.46
N THR A 119 -15.96 -5.68 4.47
CA THR A 119 -15.87 -6.96 5.17
C THR A 119 -15.94 -8.15 4.24
N THR A 120 -16.18 -7.91 2.95
CA THR A 120 -16.22 -8.97 1.94
C THR A 120 -15.37 -8.58 0.75
N VAL A 121 -15.01 -9.57 -0.07
CA VAL A 121 -14.25 -9.33 -1.30
C VAL A 121 -15.04 -8.39 -2.22
N SER A 122 -16.34 -8.62 -2.35
CA SER A 122 -17.18 -7.79 -3.20
C SER A 122 -17.16 -6.33 -2.75
N GLU A 123 -17.30 -6.08 -1.46
CA GLU A 123 -17.26 -4.73 -0.92
C GLU A 123 -15.90 -4.08 -1.14
N ALA A 124 -14.82 -4.84 -0.91
CA ALA A 124 -13.47 -4.31 -1.09
C ALA A 124 -13.25 -3.85 -2.53
N LYS A 125 -13.74 -4.61 -3.51
CA LYS A 125 -13.58 -4.26 -4.90
C LYS A 125 -14.43 -3.06 -5.32
N GLN A 126 -15.48 -2.76 -4.60
CA GLN A 126 -16.36 -1.63 -4.89
C GLN A 126 -15.87 -0.33 -4.24
N ARG A 127 -15.28 -0.41 -3.05
CA ARG A 127 -14.88 0.78 -2.28
C ARG A 127 -13.98 1.74 -3.05
N PRO A 128 -12.92 1.26 -3.76
CA PRO A 128 -12.04 2.18 -4.47
C PRO A 128 -12.75 3.02 -5.53
N ARG A 129 -13.86 2.51 -6.08
CA ARG A 129 -14.60 3.22 -7.12
C ARG A 129 -15.56 4.25 -6.54
N PHE A 130 -16.15 3.96 -5.39
CA PHE A 130 -17.08 4.87 -4.74
C PHE A 130 -16.38 5.93 -3.91
N ALA A 131 -15.20 5.63 -3.42
CA ALA A 131 -14.50 6.52 -2.52
C ALA A 131 -13.83 7.69 -3.23
N ALA A 132 -14.00 7.82 -4.54
CA ALA A 132 -13.66 9.06 -5.23
C ALA A 132 -14.53 10.21 -4.75
N ALA A 133 -15.58 9.92 -4.00
CA ALA A 133 -16.43 10.94 -3.42
C ALA A 133 -15.65 11.80 -2.44
N SER A 134 -15.94 13.08 -2.45
CA SER A 134 -15.17 14.08 -1.73
C SER A 134 -15.42 14.12 -0.23
N GLU A 135 -16.36 13.33 0.26
CA GLU A 135 -16.76 13.38 1.66
C GLU A 135 -15.81 12.65 2.60
N ALA A 136 -14.91 11.84 2.06
CA ALA A 136 -13.96 11.12 2.90
C ALA A 136 -12.95 12.08 3.50
N GLU A 137 -12.65 11.91 4.78
CA GLU A 137 -11.72 12.78 5.49
C GLU A 137 -10.35 12.13 5.62
N PRO A 138 -9.27 12.94 5.69
CA PRO A 138 -7.94 12.40 5.92
C PRO A 138 -7.89 11.59 7.22
N ALA A 139 -7.19 10.45 7.17
CA ALA A 139 -7.13 9.55 8.32
C ALA A 139 -6.58 10.23 9.58
N GLN A 140 -5.59 11.12 9.40
CA GLN A 140 -5.00 11.81 10.53
C GLN A 140 -6.00 12.68 11.29
N LYS A 141 -6.96 13.26 10.60
CA LYS A 141 -7.96 14.12 11.24
C LYS A 141 -8.90 13.32 12.12
N ASN A 142 -9.20 12.10 11.73
CA ASN A 142 -10.12 11.27 12.48
C ASN A 142 -9.56 10.78 13.81
N THR A 143 -8.23 10.74 13.94
CA THR A 143 -7.62 10.32 15.20
C THR A 143 -7.70 11.39 16.27
N TRP A 144 -8.08 12.60 15.91
CA TRP A 144 -8.13 13.74 16.82
C TRP A 144 -9.54 14.18 17.19
N ALA A 145 -10.52 13.64 16.52
CA ALA A 145 -11.91 14.05 16.70
C ALA A 145 -12.55 13.53 18.00
#